data_a13cf12520ea502f8a254851713bb80e
#
_entry.id   a13cf12520ea502f8a254851713bb80e
#
_cell.length_a   1.000
_cell.length_b   1.000
_cell.length_c   1.000
_cell.angle_alpha   90.00
_cell.angle_beta   90.00
_cell.angle_gamma   90.00
#
_symmetry.space_group_name_H-M   'P 1'
#
loop_
_entity.id
_entity.type
_entity.pdbx_description
1 polymer ?
#
loop_
_entity_poly.entity_id
_entity_poly.type
_entity_poly.pdbx_seq_one_letter_code
_entity_poly.pdbx_strand_id
1 'polypeptide(L)'
;MSREVFDQIAESWYRVRHWPRLRSELEELAQRWRSGRLLNVGCAHGADFLPFKGGFELWGVDFSGEMLKQAQRFSAKLQFKANLVMADAVSLPFGNETFDYAVAVASYHHIKGKQERETALQELKRVLKPGGEAFLTVWNWGQPRFWLRYKEARVPWRVGGKIVYRYYHLFSYGEFEKLLVKVGFEIVSISPEKSYRFPVKNFSRNICALVKKQ
;
A
#
# COMPACT_ATOMS: atom_id res chain seq x y z
N MET A 1 -4.84 -8.62 12.01
CA MET A 1 -3.70 -7.68 12.10
C MET A 1 -3.81 -6.97 13.44
N SER A 2 -2.71 -6.68 14.14
CA SER A 2 -2.83 -5.93 15.40
C SER A 2 -2.71 -4.43 15.09
N ARG A 3 -3.84 -3.72 15.13
CA ARG A 3 -3.94 -2.27 15.04
C ARG A 3 -3.02 -1.59 16.06
N GLU A 4 -3.00 -2.13 17.27
CA GLU A 4 -2.19 -1.64 18.39
C GLU A 4 -0.70 -1.48 18.06
N VAL A 5 -0.12 -2.39 17.26
CA VAL A 5 1.29 -2.30 16.85
C VAL A 5 1.51 -1.07 15.97
N PHE A 6 0.58 -0.76 15.05
CA PHE A 6 0.69 0.41 14.17
C PHE A 6 0.43 1.71 14.93
N ASP A 7 -0.49 1.70 15.88
CA ASP A 7 -0.70 2.85 16.78
C ASP A 7 0.58 3.13 17.61
N GLN A 8 1.23 2.11 18.14
CA GLN A 8 2.49 2.27 18.93
C GLN A 8 3.65 2.81 18.09
N ILE A 9 3.76 2.45 16.82
CA ILE A 9 4.89 2.86 15.97
C ILE A 9 4.66 4.20 15.25
N ALA A 10 3.46 4.76 15.24
CA ALA A 10 3.06 5.86 14.39
C ALA A 10 3.99 7.09 14.48
N GLU A 11 4.29 7.55 15.69
CA GLU A 11 5.19 8.69 15.92
C GLU A 11 6.61 8.41 15.43
N SER A 12 7.17 7.23 15.74
CA SER A 12 8.52 6.85 15.31
C SER A 12 8.57 6.61 13.80
N TRP A 13 7.48 6.12 13.21
CA TRP A 13 7.33 5.98 11.78
C TRP A 13 7.37 7.34 11.08
N TYR A 14 6.61 8.32 11.57
CA TYR A 14 6.60 9.69 11.07
C TYR A 14 7.99 10.33 11.10
N ARG A 15 8.75 10.15 12.19
CA ARG A 15 10.09 10.74 12.34
C ARG A 15 11.12 10.24 11.33
N VAL A 16 11.00 9.00 10.85
CA VAL A 16 11.99 8.38 9.95
C VAL A 16 11.54 8.29 8.49
N ARG A 17 10.32 8.75 8.18
CA ARG A 17 9.74 8.61 6.85
C ARG A 17 9.12 9.92 6.39
N HIS A 18 9.88 10.69 5.62
CA HIS A 18 9.42 11.98 5.09
C HIS A 18 9.07 11.94 3.59
N TRP A 19 9.42 10.85 2.89
CA TRP A 19 9.25 10.70 1.45
C TRP A 19 8.66 9.33 1.09
N PRO A 20 7.92 9.23 -0.03
CA PRO A 20 7.46 7.95 -0.54
C PRO A 20 8.65 7.03 -0.82
N ARG A 21 8.53 5.76 -0.48
CA ARG A 21 9.60 4.78 -0.78
C ARG A 21 9.72 4.45 -2.25
N LEU A 22 8.61 4.51 -2.97
CA LEU A 22 8.49 4.23 -4.40
C LEU A 22 8.19 5.52 -5.14
N ARG A 23 8.99 6.55 -4.86
CA ARG A 23 8.76 7.89 -5.36
C ARG A 23 8.70 7.94 -6.90
N SER A 24 9.64 7.28 -7.58
CA SER A 24 9.72 7.26 -9.04
C SER A 24 8.47 6.64 -9.67
N GLU A 25 8.01 5.51 -9.10
CA GLU A 25 6.79 4.83 -9.56
C GLU A 25 5.56 5.71 -9.38
N LEU A 26 5.42 6.34 -8.20
CA LEU A 26 4.28 7.18 -7.91
C LEU A 26 4.29 8.49 -8.72
N GLU A 27 5.46 9.09 -8.98
CA GLU A 27 5.58 10.27 -9.85
C GLU A 27 5.17 9.95 -11.29
N GLU A 28 5.57 8.79 -11.84
CA GLU A 28 5.13 8.36 -13.17
C GLU A 28 3.63 8.08 -13.23
N LEU A 29 3.07 7.47 -12.18
CA LEU A 29 1.62 7.26 -12.10
C LEU A 29 0.87 8.59 -12.02
N ALA A 30 1.38 9.58 -11.29
CA ALA A 30 0.78 10.91 -11.24
C ALA A 30 0.79 11.59 -12.62
N GLN A 31 1.87 11.44 -13.39
CA GLN A 31 1.95 11.94 -14.77
C GLN A 31 1.01 11.19 -15.73
N ARG A 32 0.89 9.86 -15.56
CA ARG A 32 0.00 9.00 -16.37
C ARG A 32 -1.48 9.31 -16.10
N TRP A 33 -1.87 9.40 -14.84
CA TRP A 33 -3.26 9.57 -14.41
C TRP A 33 -3.75 11.02 -14.46
N ARG A 34 -2.84 11.97 -14.28
CA ARG A 34 -3.03 13.43 -14.38
C ARG A 34 -3.96 14.03 -13.33
N SER A 35 -5.20 13.56 -13.21
CA SER A 35 -6.20 14.04 -12.25
C SER A 35 -7.27 13.00 -11.99
N GLY A 36 -8.04 13.16 -10.92
CA GLY A 36 -9.15 12.30 -10.55
C GLY A 36 -9.23 12.08 -9.04
N ARG A 37 -10.11 11.19 -8.62
CA ARG A 37 -10.24 10.76 -7.22
C ARG A 37 -9.29 9.60 -6.95
N LEU A 38 -8.32 9.81 -6.06
CA LEU A 38 -7.30 8.84 -5.70
C LEU A 38 -7.53 8.31 -4.29
N LEU A 39 -7.61 6.99 -4.14
CA LEU A 39 -7.62 6.30 -2.85
C LEU A 39 -6.24 5.74 -2.51
N ASN A 40 -5.73 6.06 -1.31
CA ASN A 40 -4.53 5.42 -0.75
C ASN A 40 -4.94 4.47 0.38
N VAL A 41 -4.82 3.15 0.15
CA VAL A 41 -5.20 2.10 1.13
C VAL A 41 -4.00 1.70 1.97
N GLY A 42 -4.12 1.91 3.30
CA GLY A 42 -3.00 1.80 4.23
C GLY A 42 -2.08 3.01 4.10
N CYS A 43 -2.66 4.21 4.08
CA CYS A 43 -1.96 5.46 3.79
C CYS A 43 -0.94 5.88 4.86
N ALA A 44 -0.94 5.26 6.03
CA ALA A 44 -0.08 5.57 7.16
C ALA A 44 -0.04 7.10 7.43
N HIS A 45 1.14 7.72 7.44
CA HIS A 45 1.29 9.17 7.65
C HIS A 45 1.15 10.01 6.35
N GLY A 46 0.75 9.40 5.23
CA GLY A 46 0.37 10.13 4.02
C GLY A 46 1.50 10.52 3.06
N ALA A 47 2.72 9.99 3.21
CA ALA A 47 3.83 10.36 2.33
C ALA A 47 3.58 10.04 0.85
N ASP A 48 2.85 8.97 0.56
CA ASP A 48 2.56 8.51 -0.80
C ASP A 48 1.57 9.41 -1.55
N PHE A 49 0.95 10.39 -0.87
CA PHE A 49 0.15 11.43 -1.52
C PHE A 49 0.97 12.50 -2.24
N LEU A 50 2.23 12.69 -1.87
CA LEU A 50 3.04 13.81 -2.37
C LEU A 50 3.09 13.94 -3.88
N PRO A 51 3.26 12.87 -4.68
CA PRO A 51 3.25 12.97 -6.13
C PRO A 51 1.91 13.41 -6.72
N PHE A 52 0.81 13.20 -5.97
CA PHE A 52 -0.56 13.44 -6.45
C PHE A 52 -1.20 14.74 -5.92
N LYS A 53 -0.49 15.50 -5.07
CA LYS A 53 -1.07 16.68 -4.38
C LYS A 53 -1.57 17.80 -5.30
N GLY A 54 -1.15 17.85 -6.55
CA GLY A 54 -1.41 18.95 -7.46
C GLY A 54 -2.52 18.72 -8.50
N GLY A 55 -3.24 17.59 -8.47
CA GLY A 55 -4.24 17.31 -9.52
C GLY A 55 -5.31 16.31 -9.08
N PHE A 56 -5.24 15.80 -7.87
CA PHE A 56 -6.13 14.74 -7.41
C PHE A 56 -6.94 15.13 -6.19
N GLU A 57 -8.18 14.64 -6.12
CA GLU A 57 -8.95 14.60 -4.89
C GLU A 57 -8.44 13.40 -4.07
N LEU A 58 -7.70 13.69 -3.00
CA LEU A 58 -6.98 12.67 -2.23
C LEU A 58 -7.83 12.10 -1.11
N TRP A 59 -7.92 10.77 -1.06
CA TRP A 59 -8.56 10.00 0.00
C TRP A 59 -7.57 8.99 0.58
N GLY A 60 -7.52 8.90 1.89
CA GLY A 60 -6.66 7.94 2.60
C GLY A 60 -7.42 7.11 3.60
N VAL A 61 -7.13 5.83 3.59
CA VAL A 61 -7.65 4.88 4.59
C VAL A 61 -6.48 4.26 5.33
N ASP A 62 -6.56 4.26 6.65
CA ASP A 62 -5.70 3.44 7.50
C ASP A 62 -6.52 2.92 8.69
N PHE A 63 -6.21 1.73 9.17
CA PHE A 63 -6.89 1.16 10.32
C PHE A 63 -6.34 1.67 11.66
N SER A 64 -5.18 2.33 11.66
CA SER A 64 -4.53 2.97 12.80
C SER A 64 -4.94 4.44 12.90
N GLY A 65 -5.65 4.80 13.96
CA GLY A 65 -6.01 6.20 14.24
C GLY A 65 -4.79 7.08 14.49
N GLU A 66 -3.73 6.53 15.10
CA GLU A 66 -2.49 7.26 15.34
C GLU A 66 -1.71 7.54 14.05
N MET A 67 -1.73 6.59 13.08
CA MET A 67 -1.18 6.86 11.74
C MET A 67 -1.93 8.01 11.05
N LEU A 68 -3.26 8.04 11.12
CA LEU A 68 -4.06 9.10 10.53
C LEU A 68 -3.82 10.47 11.19
N LYS A 69 -3.58 10.53 12.49
CA LYS A 69 -3.14 11.76 13.16
C LYS A 69 -1.81 12.27 12.58
N GLN A 70 -0.86 11.36 12.31
CA GLN A 70 0.38 11.76 11.65
C GLN A 70 0.16 12.18 10.20
N ALA A 71 -0.81 11.59 9.49
CA ALA A 71 -1.18 12.01 8.14
C ALA A 71 -1.78 13.42 8.11
N GLN A 72 -2.64 13.77 9.06
CA GLN A 72 -3.15 15.12 9.23
C GLN A 72 -2.03 16.13 9.47
N ARG A 73 -1.11 15.79 10.40
CA ARG A 73 0.07 16.63 10.68
C ARG A 73 0.97 16.81 9.44
N PHE A 74 1.17 15.74 8.68
CA PHE A 74 2.00 15.74 7.49
C PHE A 74 1.38 16.56 6.36
N SER A 75 0.08 16.40 6.10
CA SER A 75 -0.63 17.13 5.08
C SER A 75 -0.69 18.64 5.38
N ALA A 76 -0.93 19.01 6.64
CA ALA A 76 -0.88 20.40 7.09
C ALA A 76 0.50 21.03 6.90
N LYS A 77 1.57 20.32 7.31
CA LYS A 77 2.97 20.75 7.14
C LYS A 77 3.35 21.00 5.66
N LEU A 78 2.88 20.14 4.75
CA LEU A 78 3.22 20.18 3.32
C LEU A 78 2.14 20.85 2.45
N GLN A 79 1.13 21.48 3.11
CA GLN A 79 0.10 22.30 2.49
C GLN A 79 -0.68 21.59 1.38
N PHE A 80 -1.15 20.36 1.66
CA PHE A 80 -2.10 19.67 0.80
C PHE A 80 -3.29 19.15 1.60
N LYS A 81 -4.43 18.92 0.93
CA LYS A 81 -5.65 18.36 1.53
C LYS A 81 -5.77 16.89 1.19
N ALA A 82 -6.10 16.07 2.18
CA ALA A 82 -6.49 14.67 1.99
C ALA A 82 -7.65 14.34 2.94
N ASN A 83 -8.66 13.66 2.43
CA ASN A 83 -9.78 13.13 3.20
C ASN A 83 -9.33 11.83 3.85
N LEU A 84 -9.24 11.80 5.17
CA LEU A 84 -8.70 10.66 5.91
C LEU A 84 -9.81 9.93 6.66
N VAL A 85 -9.90 8.61 6.47
CA VAL A 85 -10.94 7.76 7.05
C VAL A 85 -10.30 6.58 7.77
N MET A 86 -10.72 6.34 9.01
CA MET A 86 -10.27 5.17 9.76
C MET A 86 -11.11 3.96 9.35
N ALA A 87 -10.52 3.00 8.64
CA ALA A 87 -11.18 1.77 8.23
C ALA A 87 -10.17 0.65 7.96
N ASP A 88 -10.67 -0.59 7.93
CA ASP A 88 -9.91 -1.76 7.49
C ASP A 88 -10.04 -1.94 5.97
N ALA A 89 -8.98 -2.38 5.32
CA ALA A 89 -8.97 -2.67 3.88
C ALA A 89 -9.95 -3.78 3.47
N VAL A 90 -10.35 -4.65 4.40
CA VAL A 90 -11.34 -5.71 4.17
C VAL A 90 -12.80 -5.21 4.19
N SER A 91 -13.02 -3.93 4.55
CA SER A 91 -14.35 -3.29 4.57
C SER A 91 -14.18 -1.80 4.38
N LEU A 92 -14.08 -1.37 3.13
CA LEU A 92 -13.88 0.03 2.77
C LEU A 92 -15.21 0.80 2.86
N PRO A 93 -15.27 1.93 3.60
CA PRO A 93 -16.51 2.68 3.85
C PRO A 93 -16.88 3.60 2.68
N PHE A 94 -16.76 3.11 1.46
CA PHE A 94 -17.08 3.85 0.24
C PHE A 94 -18.07 3.08 -0.62
N GLY A 95 -18.87 3.80 -1.39
CA GLY A 95 -19.75 3.22 -2.40
C GLY A 95 -18.97 2.54 -3.52
N ASN A 96 -19.67 1.72 -4.31
CA ASN A 96 -19.09 1.14 -5.52
C ASN A 96 -18.65 2.26 -6.47
N GLU A 97 -17.58 1.99 -7.23
CA GLU A 97 -17.18 2.85 -8.36
C GLU A 97 -16.95 4.32 -7.99
N THR A 98 -16.37 4.54 -6.80
CA THR A 98 -16.13 5.88 -6.25
C THR A 98 -14.83 6.51 -6.77
N PHE A 99 -13.80 5.70 -7.00
CA PHE A 99 -12.44 6.18 -7.28
C PHE A 99 -12.00 5.89 -8.70
N ASP A 100 -11.31 6.83 -9.31
CA ASP A 100 -10.68 6.67 -10.62
C ASP A 100 -9.40 5.84 -10.49
N TYR A 101 -8.66 6.04 -9.38
CA TYR A 101 -7.37 5.40 -9.13
C TYR A 101 -7.21 5.00 -7.67
N ALA A 102 -6.35 4.02 -7.44
CA ALA A 102 -5.93 3.67 -6.09
C ALA A 102 -4.44 3.36 -6.01
N VAL A 103 -3.85 3.60 -4.85
CA VAL A 103 -2.50 3.12 -4.48
C VAL A 103 -2.57 2.36 -3.17
N ALA A 104 -1.78 1.29 -3.06
CA ALA A 104 -1.64 0.49 -1.84
C ALA A 104 -0.17 0.09 -1.68
N VAL A 105 0.61 1.02 -1.14
CA VAL A 105 2.07 0.87 -1.06
C VAL A 105 2.46 0.15 0.21
N ALA A 106 2.93 -1.08 0.07
CA ALA A 106 3.43 -1.89 1.19
C ALA A 106 2.41 -2.06 2.33
N SER A 107 1.11 -2.21 2.01
CA SER A 107 0.02 -2.36 2.98
C SER A 107 -0.59 -3.77 3.01
N TYR A 108 -0.91 -4.36 1.86
CA TYR A 108 -1.63 -5.64 1.77
C TYR A 108 -0.87 -6.85 2.36
N HIS A 109 0.43 -6.81 2.40
CA HIS A 109 1.23 -7.85 3.04
C HIS A 109 1.13 -7.86 4.58
N HIS A 110 0.49 -6.86 5.18
CA HIS A 110 0.17 -6.85 6.60
C HIS A 110 -1.15 -7.55 6.91
N ILE A 111 -1.99 -7.86 5.92
CA ILE A 111 -3.27 -8.54 6.13
C ILE A 111 -3.02 -10.02 6.41
N LYS A 112 -3.44 -10.47 7.60
CA LYS A 112 -3.30 -11.87 8.02
C LYS A 112 -4.48 -12.69 7.46
N GLY A 113 -4.17 -13.88 6.94
CA GLY A 113 -5.18 -14.76 6.35
C GLY A 113 -5.30 -14.59 4.84
N LYS A 114 -5.46 -15.73 4.15
CA LYS A 114 -5.60 -15.75 2.69
C LYS A 114 -6.94 -15.15 2.24
N GLN A 115 -8.00 -15.49 2.97
CA GLN A 115 -9.35 -15.02 2.67
C GLN A 115 -9.46 -13.51 2.87
N GLU A 116 -8.88 -12.99 3.95
CA GLU A 116 -8.89 -11.56 4.25
C GLU A 116 -8.12 -10.76 3.20
N ARG A 117 -7.00 -11.28 2.70
CA ARG A 117 -6.26 -10.64 1.59
C ARG A 117 -7.08 -10.63 0.30
N GLU A 118 -7.82 -11.70 0.02
CA GLU A 118 -8.73 -11.77 -1.13
C GLU A 118 -9.88 -10.78 -0.98
N THR A 119 -10.53 -10.74 0.18
CA THR A 119 -11.62 -9.79 0.49
C THR A 119 -11.14 -8.34 0.35
N ALA A 120 -9.96 -8.02 0.87
CA ALA A 120 -9.41 -6.66 0.75
C ALA A 120 -9.16 -6.24 -0.72
N LEU A 121 -8.75 -7.17 -1.57
CA LEU A 121 -8.60 -6.88 -3.02
C LEU A 121 -9.96 -6.79 -3.72
N GLN A 122 -10.96 -7.57 -3.30
CA GLN A 122 -12.34 -7.43 -3.79
C GLN A 122 -12.93 -6.07 -3.41
N GLU A 123 -12.72 -5.60 -2.19
CA GLU A 123 -13.12 -4.27 -1.75
C GLU A 123 -12.43 -3.16 -2.56
N LEU A 124 -11.12 -3.29 -2.79
CA LEU A 124 -10.39 -2.35 -3.66
C LEU A 124 -11.00 -2.31 -5.07
N LYS A 125 -11.28 -3.48 -5.66
CA LYS A 125 -11.93 -3.57 -6.97
C LYS A 125 -13.34 -2.98 -6.95
N ARG A 126 -14.12 -3.22 -5.90
CA ARG A 126 -15.48 -2.72 -5.75
C ARG A 126 -15.52 -1.19 -5.79
N VAL A 127 -14.62 -0.54 -5.07
CA VAL A 127 -14.60 0.94 -4.97
C VAL A 127 -13.97 1.64 -6.16
N LEU A 128 -13.22 0.93 -7.03
CA LEU A 128 -12.72 1.47 -8.28
C LEU A 128 -13.84 1.53 -9.34
N LYS A 129 -13.83 2.57 -10.16
CA LYS A 129 -14.68 2.68 -11.34
C LYS A 129 -14.30 1.65 -12.39
N PRO A 130 -15.20 1.26 -13.32
CA PRO A 130 -14.82 0.52 -14.52
C PRO A 130 -13.70 1.26 -15.27
N GLY A 131 -12.66 0.54 -15.67
CA GLY A 131 -11.46 1.13 -16.27
C GLY A 131 -10.49 1.79 -15.31
N GLY A 132 -10.85 1.92 -14.01
CA GLY A 132 -9.98 2.47 -12.98
C GLY A 132 -8.75 1.60 -12.72
N GLU A 133 -7.62 2.24 -12.42
CA GLU A 133 -6.34 1.55 -12.19
C GLU A 133 -5.94 1.57 -10.72
N ALA A 134 -5.26 0.53 -10.27
CA ALA A 134 -4.65 0.48 -8.95
C ALA A 134 -3.19 0.06 -8.99
N PHE A 135 -2.34 0.74 -8.23
CA PHE A 135 -0.95 0.38 -8.02
C PHE A 135 -0.77 -0.24 -6.65
N LEU A 136 -0.39 -1.51 -6.64
CA LEU A 136 -0.20 -2.27 -5.41
C LEU A 136 1.26 -2.71 -5.28
N THR A 137 1.77 -2.63 -4.06
CA THR A 137 3.10 -3.19 -3.78
C THR A 137 3.09 -4.06 -2.54
N VAL A 138 3.79 -5.19 -2.65
CA VAL A 138 3.93 -6.16 -1.56
C VAL A 138 5.39 -6.58 -1.40
N TRP A 139 5.76 -7.04 -0.21
CA TRP A 139 7.10 -7.58 -0.01
C TRP A 139 7.25 -8.95 -0.66
N ASN A 140 8.36 -9.09 -1.38
CA ASN A 140 8.72 -10.30 -2.08
C ASN A 140 9.36 -11.32 -1.12
N TRP A 141 8.90 -12.56 -1.18
CA TRP A 141 9.48 -13.69 -0.45
C TRP A 141 10.88 -14.08 -0.94
N GLY A 142 11.18 -13.88 -2.23
CA GLY A 142 12.46 -14.21 -2.85
C GLY A 142 13.67 -13.37 -2.40
N GLN A 143 13.47 -12.38 -1.50
CA GLN A 143 14.61 -11.64 -0.94
C GLN A 143 15.60 -12.58 -0.23
N PRO A 144 16.92 -12.43 -0.43
CA PRO A 144 17.93 -13.32 0.19
C PRO A 144 17.79 -13.50 1.70
N ARG A 145 17.36 -12.44 2.41
CA ARG A 145 17.15 -12.49 3.87
C ARG A 145 16.00 -13.39 4.32
N PHE A 146 15.14 -13.83 3.39
CA PHE A 146 14.01 -14.72 3.67
C PHE A 146 14.19 -16.13 3.11
N TRP A 147 15.32 -16.43 2.50
CA TRP A 147 15.62 -17.78 2.06
C TRP A 147 15.51 -18.75 3.22
N LEU A 148 14.91 -19.89 2.99
CA LEU A 148 14.64 -20.94 3.97
C LEU A 148 13.66 -20.53 5.09
N ARG A 149 12.92 -19.42 4.93
CA ARG A 149 11.88 -18.98 5.88
C ARG A 149 10.49 -19.22 5.32
N TYR A 150 9.53 -19.37 6.26
CA TYR A 150 8.12 -19.38 5.91
C TYR A 150 7.71 -18.05 5.28
N LYS A 151 6.61 -18.06 4.47
CA LYS A 151 6.06 -16.85 3.87
C LYS A 151 5.50 -15.85 4.90
N GLU A 152 5.33 -16.27 6.14
CA GLU A 152 4.91 -15.39 7.23
C GLU A 152 6.11 -14.97 8.07
N ALA A 153 6.26 -13.68 8.29
CA ALA A 153 7.38 -13.12 9.03
C ALA A 153 6.90 -12.12 10.08
N ARG A 154 7.62 -12.06 11.20
CA ARG A 154 7.51 -10.99 12.19
C ARG A 154 8.68 -10.04 12.02
N VAL A 155 8.41 -8.80 11.61
CA VAL A 155 9.44 -7.81 11.33
C VAL A 155 9.53 -6.83 12.49
N PRO A 156 10.70 -6.74 13.16
CA PRO A 156 10.85 -5.87 14.32
C PRO A 156 10.83 -4.39 13.96
N TRP A 157 10.35 -3.59 14.91
CA TRP A 157 10.44 -2.14 14.91
C TRP A 157 10.79 -1.66 16.31
N ARG A 158 11.72 -0.73 16.45
CA ARG A 158 12.13 -0.18 17.76
C ARG A 158 11.34 1.08 18.08
N VAL A 159 10.74 1.12 19.26
CA VAL A 159 9.98 2.25 19.78
C VAL A 159 10.33 2.45 21.25
N GLY A 160 10.87 3.60 21.65
CA GLY A 160 11.13 3.92 23.06
C GLY A 160 11.92 2.86 23.81
N GLY A 161 12.94 2.27 23.19
CA GLY A 161 13.74 1.19 23.78
C GLY A 161 13.10 -0.21 23.72
N LYS A 162 11.83 -0.34 23.32
CA LYS A 162 11.12 -1.63 23.15
C LYS A 162 11.14 -2.08 21.70
N ILE A 163 11.02 -3.38 21.48
CA ILE A 163 10.84 -3.97 20.15
C ILE A 163 9.40 -4.46 20.03
N VAL A 164 8.70 -3.98 19.02
CA VAL A 164 7.39 -4.47 18.59
C VAL A 164 7.52 -5.19 17.27
N TYR A 165 6.66 -6.16 17.00
CA TYR A 165 6.74 -6.99 15.81
C TYR A 165 5.52 -6.78 14.92
N ARG A 166 5.75 -6.42 13.67
CA ARG A 166 4.72 -6.33 12.63
C ARG A 166 4.64 -7.65 11.89
N TYR A 167 3.42 -8.12 11.67
CA TYR A 167 3.16 -9.28 10.83
C TYR A 167 3.34 -8.94 9.35
N TYR A 168 3.95 -9.85 8.59
CA TYR A 168 4.11 -9.78 7.14
C TYR A 168 3.79 -11.13 6.51
N HIS A 169 2.97 -11.13 5.47
CA HIS A 169 2.92 -12.19 4.49
C HIS A 169 3.81 -11.83 3.31
N LEU A 170 4.77 -12.69 3.01
CA LEU A 170 5.73 -12.48 1.92
C LEU A 170 5.20 -13.16 0.66
N PHE A 171 4.98 -12.39 -0.39
CA PHE A 171 4.45 -12.90 -1.63
C PHE A 171 5.56 -13.38 -2.57
N SER A 172 5.29 -14.43 -3.34
CA SER A 172 6.01 -14.66 -4.60
C SER A 172 5.29 -13.95 -5.76
N TYR A 173 5.98 -13.69 -6.86
CA TYR A 173 5.37 -13.10 -8.06
C TYR A 173 4.15 -13.91 -8.52
N GLY A 174 4.29 -15.23 -8.68
CA GLY A 174 3.19 -16.08 -9.14
C GLY A 174 2.02 -16.17 -8.15
N GLU A 175 2.25 -16.05 -6.85
CA GLU A 175 1.16 -15.99 -5.86
C GLU A 175 0.39 -14.68 -5.98
N PHE A 176 1.09 -13.56 -6.07
CA PHE A 176 0.46 -12.25 -6.15
C PHE A 176 -0.32 -12.08 -7.45
N GLU A 177 0.27 -12.50 -8.58
CA GLU A 177 -0.37 -12.53 -9.89
C GLU A 177 -1.67 -13.36 -9.88
N LYS A 178 -1.60 -14.62 -9.39
CA LYS A 178 -2.78 -15.49 -9.29
C LYS A 178 -3.88 -14.89 -8.42
N LEU A 179 -3.52 -14.21 -7.33
CA LEU A 179 -4.50 -13.58 -6.45
C LEU A 179 -5.19 -12.39 -7.14
N LEU A 180 -4.44 -11.55 -7.85
CA LEU A 180 -4.99 -10.42 -8.60
C LEU A 180 -5.95 -10.88 -9.71
N VAL A 181 -5.55 -11.90 -10.48
CA VAL A 181 -6.38 -12.50 -11.55
C VAL A 181 -7.63 -13.15 -10.95
N LYS A 182 -7.50 -13.88 -9.84
CA LYS A 182 -8.65 -14.53 -9.15
C LYS A 182 -9.72 -13.52 -8.73
N VAL A 183 -9.31 -12.34 -8.27
CA VAL A 183 -10.23 -11.24 -7.90
C VAL A 183 -10.84 -10.58 -9.15
N GLY A 184 -10.28 -10.84 -10.33
CA GLY A 184 -10.76 -10.33 -11.62
C GLY A 184 -10.19 -8.96 -11.99
N PHE A 185 -8.97 -8.67 -11.58
CA PHE A 185 -8.19 -7.56 -12.14
C PHE A 185 -7.51 -7.98 -13.43
N GLU A 186 -7.43 -7.06 -14.38
CA GLU A 186 -6.50 -7.12 -15.50
C GLU A 186 -5.13 -6.64 -15.00
N ILE A 187 -4.07 -7.40 -15.26
CA ILE A 187 -2.70 -7.01 -14.92
C ILE A 187 -2.11 -6.19 -16.07
N VAL A 188 -1.93 -4.89 -15.85
CA VAL A 188 -1.26 -4.00 -16.79
C VAL A 188 0.25 -4.22 -16.76
N SER A 189 0.82 -4.36 -15.57
CA SER A 189 2.24 -4.71 -15.38
C SER A 189 2.49 -5.33 -14.02
N ILE A 190 3.50 -6.20 -13.93
CA ILE A 190 4.03 -6.74 -12.69
C ILE A 190 5.55 -6.81 -12.76
N SER A 191 6.24 -6.08 -11.89
CA SER A 191 7.69 -5.86 -11.97
C SER A 191 8.32 -5.67 -10.58
N PRO A 192 9.65 -5.73 -10.45
CA PRO A 192 10.33 -5.22 -9.27
C PRO A 192 10.18 -3.69 -9.15
N GLU A 193 10.48 -3.15 -7.98
CA GLU A 193 10.64 -1.70 -7.81
C GLU A 193 11.76 -1.15 -8.72
N LYS A 194 11.60 0.07 -9.23
CA LYS A 194 12.55 0.71 -10.18
C LYS A 194 13.96 0.90 -9.63
N SER A 195 14.11 1.03 -8.34
CA SER A 195 15.41 1.11 -7.69
C SER A 195 16.19 -0.21 -7.70
N TYR A 196 15.52 -1.32 -8.02
CA TYR A 196 16.14 -2.63 -8.11
C TYR A 196 16.88 -2.80 -9.43
N ARG A 197 18.21 -3.07 -9.38
CA ARG A 197 19.10 -3.13 -10.56
C ARG A 197 19.63 -4.52 -10.88
N PHE A 198 19.37 -5.50 -10.02
CA PHE A 198 19.83 -6.86 -10.28
C PHE A 198 18.97 -7.57 -11.34
N PRO A 199 19.53 -8.37 -12.25
CA PRO A 199 18.78 -8.93 -13.40
C PRO A 199 17.71 -9.95 -13.01
N VAL A 200 17.84 -10.60 -11.85
CA VAL A 200 16.89 -11.63 -11.39
C VAL A 200 15.79 -11.01 -10.54
N LYS A 201 14.65 -10.70 -11.15
CA LYS A 201 13.50 -10.03 -10.50
C LYS A 201 13.03 -10.71 -9.19
N ASN A 202 13.22 -12.02 -9.09
CA ASN A 202 12.78 -12.79 -7.92
C ASN A 202 13.50 -12.39 -6.62
N PHE A 203 14.61 -11.68 -6.68
CA PHE A 203 15.34 -11.21 -5.51
C PHE A 203 15.01 -9.76 -5.12
N SER A 204 14.13 -9.11 -5.87
CA SER A 204 13.68 -7.75 -5.55
C SER A 204 13.07 -7.67 -4.15
N ARG A 205 13.09 -6.48 -3.57
CA ARG A 205 12.49 -6.26 -2.25
C ARG A 205 10.96 -6.21 -2.31
N ASN A 206 10.44 -5.52 -3.32
CA ASN A 206 9.02 -5.39 -3.54
C ASN A 206 8.61 -6.02 -4.87
N ILE A 207 7.38 -6.48 -4.94
CA ILE A 207 6.66 -6.76 -6.15
C ILE A 207 5.71 -5.59 -6.36
N CYS A 208 5.82 -4.92 -7.50
CA CYS A 208 4.98 -3.80 -7.90
C CYS A 208 4.03 -4.28 -8.99
N ALA A 209 2.74 -4.10 -8.79
CA ALA A 209 1.71 -4.44 -9.78
C ALA A 209 0.85 -3.21 -10.09
N LEU A 210 0.70 -2.90 -11.36
CA LEU A 210 -0.33 -2.01 -11.87
C LEU A 210 -1.44 -2.86 -12.45
N VAL A 211 -2.65 -2.68 -11.95
CA VAL A 211 -3.83 -3.44 -12.33
C VAL A 211 -4.97 -2.51 -12.73
N LYS A 212 -5.92 -3.04 -13.51
CA LYS A 212 -7.08 -2.32 -14.00
C LYS A 212 -8.36 -3.09 -13.68
N LYS A 213 -9.42 -2.40 -13.27
CA LYS A 213 -10.77 -2.96 -13.20
C LYS A 213 -11.38 -2.97 -14.60
N GLN A 214 -11.78 -4.16 -15.03
CA GLN A 214 -12.62 -4.33 -16.21
C GLN A 214 -14.04 -3.90 -15.95
#